data_fd109b261eeabd9c20f84af732bf8e15
#
_entry.id   fd109b261eeabd9c20f84af732bf8e15
#
_cell.length_a   1.000
_cell.length_b   1.000
_cell.length_c   1.000
_cell.angle_alpha   90.00
_cell.angle_beta   90.00
_cell.angle_gamma   90.00
#
_symmetry.space_group_name_H-M   'P 1'
#
loop_
_entity.id
_entity.type
_entity.pdbx_description
1 polymer ?
#
loop_
_entity_poly.entity_id
_entity_poly.type
_entity_poly.pdbx_seq_one_letter_code
_entity_poly.pdbx_strand_id
1 'polypeptide(L)'
;MKGTHKHYKWEVLALLWMAYLLNQADRQVFNTVLPAIRDSLSLTDTSVGLIATIFNLCYACMVPLGGMAGDRLSRKWVTTIAILFWSVATMFTGLASGVVMLILMRSVATGGGEAFFGPANYSLLGQYHTDTRARAMSIHQTS
;
A
#
# COMPACT_ATOMS: atom_id res chain seq x y z
N MET A 1 6.04 -13.42 -33.03
CA MET A 1 6.07 -13.37 -31.57
C MET A 1 5.20 -12.23 -30.97
N LYS A 2 4.02 -11.91 -31.53
CA LYS A 2 3.12 -10.81 -31.08
C LYS A 2 1.95 -11.26 -30.18
N GLY A 3 1.78 -12.56 -29.93
CA GLY A 3 0.63 -13.08 -29.17
C GLY A 3 0.81 -13.13 -27.65
N THR A 4 2.00 -13.40 -27.17
CA THR A 4 2.31 -13.55 -25.74
C THR A 4 2.23 -12.24 -24.94
N HIS A 5 2.51 -11.10 -25.58
CA HIS A 5 2.42 -9.79 -24.91
C HIS A 5 0.99 -9.31 -24.63
N LYS A 6 -0.02 -9.78 -25.40
CA LYS A 6 -1.41 -9.36 -25.20
C LYS A 6 -2.03 -9.96 -23.93
N HIS A 7 -1.72 -11.21 -23.59
CA HIS A 7 -2.22 -11.85 -22.38
C HIS A 7 -1.46 -11.37 -21.14
N TYR A 8 -0.15 -11.26 -21.22
CA TYR A 8 0.71 -10.86 -20.11
C TYR A 8 0.32 -9.52 -19.48
N LYS A 9 -0.08 -8.51 -20.27
CA LYS A 9 -0.51 -7.22 -19.72
C LYS A 9 -1.76 -7.32 -18.83
N TRP A 10 -2.68 -8.24 -19.16
CA TRP A 10 -3.88 -8.48 -18.36
C TRP A 10 -3.58 -9.29 -17.09
N GLU A 11 -2.61 -10.19 -17.16
CA GLU A 11 -2.09 -10.90 -15.97
C GLU A 11 -1.45 -9.91 -14.99
N VAL A 12 -0.62 -8.99 -15.49
CA VAL A 12 -0.04 -7.91 -14.68
C VAL A 12 -1.16 -7.07 -14.05
N LEU A 13 -2.18 -6.67 -14.82
CA LEU A 13 -3.33 -5.94 -14.27
C LEU A 13 -4.03 -6.72 -13.16
N ALA A 14 -4.29 -8.01 -13.35
CA ALA A 14 -4.96 -8.85 -12.36
C ALA A 14 -4.14 -8.97 -11.06
N LEU A 15 -2.82 -9.14 -11.16
CA LEU A 15 -1.92 -9.19 -10.00
C LEU A 15 -1.88 -7.86 -9.25
N LEU A 16 -1.79 -6.73 -9.98
CA LEU A 16 -1.79 -5.40 -9.38
C LEU A 16 -3.15 -5.04 -8.78
N TRP A 17 -4.24 -5.47 -9.40
CA TRP A 17 -5.60 -5.33 -8.87
C TRP A 17 -5.75 -6.09 -7.56
N MET A 18 -5.29 -7.35 -7.51
CA MET A 18 -5.32 -8.15 -6.28
C MET A 18 -4.45 -7.51 -5.17
N ALA A 19 -3.26 -7.02 -5.51
CA ALA A 19 -2.40 -6.35 -4.54
C ALA A 19 -3.04 -5.07 -3.99
N TYR A 20 -3.73 -4.30 -4.84
CA TYR A 20 -4.45 -3.09 -4.42
C TYR A 20 -5.68 -3.44 -3.57
N LEU A 21 -6.42 -4.48 -3.93
CA LEU A 21 -7.53 -5.00 -3.12
C LEU A 21 -7.06 -5.39 -1.71
N LEU A 22 -5.94 -6.12 -1.61
CA LEU A 22 -5.37 -6.50 -0.32
C LEU A 22 -4.92 -5.28 0.50
N ASN A 23 -4.35 -4.27 -0.16
CA ASN A 23 -3.98 -3.01 0.49
C ASN A 23 -5.20 -2.27 1.07
N GLN A 24 -6.27 -2.17 0.29
CA GLN A 24 -7.51 -1.54 0.74
C GLN A 24 -8.19 -2.37 1.85
N ALA A 25 -8.19 -3.69 1.72
CA ALA A 25 -8.72 -4.59 2.76
C ALA A 25 -7.95 -4.44 4.08
N ASP A 26 -6.61 -4.35 4.05
CA ASP A 26 -5.77 -4.12 5.24
C ASP A 26 -6.16 -2.83 5.98
N ARG A 27 -6.36 -1.73 5.23
CA ARG A 27 -6.81 -0.46 5.81
C ARG A 27 -8.18 -0.59 6.47
N GLN A 28 -9.13 -1.27 5.82
CA GLN A 28 -10.49 -1.45 6.35
C GLN A 28 -10.51 -2.37 7.56
N VAL A 29 -9.75 -3.47 7.52
CA VAL A 29 -9.61 -4.38 8.67
C VAL A 29 -9.05 -3.64 9.87
N PHE A 30 -7.97 -2.85 9.69
CA PHE A 30 -7.41 -2.06 10.78
C PHE A 30 -8.43 -1.09 11.38
N ASN A 31 -9.16 -0.34 10.54
CA ASN A 31 -10.19 0.58 11.01
C ASN A 31 -11.32 -0.13 11.78
N THR A 32 -11.69 -1.33 11.35
CA THR A 32 -12.73 -2.13 11.99
C THR A 32 -12.29 -2.67 13.35
N VAL A 33 -11.02 -3.09 13.49
CA VAL A 33 -10.51 -3.63 14.75
C VAL A 33 -9.94 -2.56 15.69
N LEU A 34 -9.79 -1.33 15.22
CA LEU A 34 -9.22 -0.22 16.00
C LEU A 34 -9.94 0.02 17.34
N PRO A 35 -11.28 -0.03 17.46
CA PRO A 35 -11.95 0.06 18.76
C PRO A 35 -11.51 -1.05 19.73
N ALA A 36 -11.39 -2.29 19.25
CA ALA A 36 -10.94 -3.42 20.09
C ALA A 36 -9.47 -3.24 20.53
N ILE A 37 -8.60 -2.75 19.64
CA ILE A 37 -7.20 -2.41 19.97
C ILE A 37 -7.16 -1.29 21.00
N ARG A 38 -7.99 -0.26 20.84
CA ARG A 38 -8.11 0.84 21.79
C ARG A 38 -8.43 0.34 23.18
N ASP A 39 -9.46 -0.50 23.30
CA ASP A 39 -9.92 -1.03 24.59
C ASP A 39 -8.86 -1.96 25.21
N SER A 40 -8.26 -2.86 24.43
CA SER A 40 -7.26 -3.82 24.92
C SER A 40 -5.96 -3.16 25.39
N LEU A 41 -5.53 -2.08 24.72
CA LEU A 41 -4.33 -1.33 25.06
C LEU A 41 -4.60 -0.06 25.89
N SER A 42 -5.86 0.15 26.32
CA SER A 42 -6.31 1.33 27.09
C SER A 42 -5.87 2.65 26.44
N LEU A 43 -6.01 2.76 25.12
CA LEU A 43 -5.58 3.94 24.37
C LEU A 43 -6.59 5.08 24.55
N THR A 44 -6.07 6.30 24.68
CA THR A 44 -6.87 7.52 24.65
C THR A 44 -7.28 7.89 23.22
N ASP A 45 -8.34 8.68 23.06
CA ASP A 45 -8.74 9.23 21.75
C ASP A 45 -7.61 10.02 21.09
N THR A 46 -6.82 10.73 21.89
CA THR A 46 -5.63 11.44 21.44
C THR A 46 -4.60 10.48 20.85
N SER A 47 -4.35 9.33 21.48
CA SER A 47 -3.42 8.31 20.96
C SER A 47 -3.90 7.72 19.63
N VAL A 48 -5.19 7.45 19.50
CA VAL A 48 -5.81 6.97 18.26
C VAL A 48 -5.68 8.02 17.15
N GLY A 49 -5.97 9.29 17.46
CA GLY A 49 -5.79 10.41 16.54
C GLY A 49 -4.34 10.59 16.10
N LEU A 50 -3.37 10.42 17.00
CA LEU A 50 -1.94 10.48 16.68
C LEU A 50 -1.52 9.36 15.74
N ILE A 51 -1.97 8.12 15.94
CA ILE A 51 -1.68 6.99 15.05
C ILE A 51 -2.12 7.32 13.63
N ALA A 52 -3.35 7.80 13.44
CA ALA A 52 -3.89 8.19 12.14
C ALA A 52 -3.14 9.39 11.53
N THR A 53 -2.83 10.40 12.33
CA THR A 53 -2.13 11.60 11.86
C THR A 53 -0.71 11.27 11.41
N ILE A 54 0.04 10.50 12.19
CA ILE A 54 1.41 10.10 11.84
C ILE A 54 1.41 9.21 10.61
N PHE A 55 0.43 8.29 10.48
CA PHE A 55 0.26 7.49 9.26
C PHE A 55 0.11 8.38 8.02
N ASN A 56 -0.84 9.32 8.04
CA ASN A 56 -1.09 10.21 6.91
C ASN A 56 0.11 11.10 6.59
N LEU A 57 0.79 11.61 7.62
CA LEU A 57 1.97 12.44 7.44
C LEU A 57 3.14 11.64 6.84
N CYS A 58 3.44 10.46 7.36
CA CYS A 58 4.46 9.58 6.80
C CYS A 58 4.13 9.21 5.36
N TYR A 59 2.88 8.83 5.09
CA TYR A 59 2.41 8.52 3.75
C TYR A 59 2.61 9.70 2.79
N ALA A 60 2.14 10.90 3.16
CA ALA A 60 2.27 12.10 2.33
C ALA A 60 3.73 12.47 2.06
N CYS A 61 4.61 12.38 3.06
CA CYS A 61 6.04 12.67 2.89
C CYS A 61 6.75 11.61 2.03
N MET A 62 6.33 10.34 2.08
CA MET A 62 6.98 9.25 1.37
C MET A 62 6.48 9.08 -0.07
N VAL A 63 5.26 9.52 -0.42
CA VAL A 63 4.72 9.41 -1.80
C VAL A 63 5.63 10.04 -2.86
N PRO A 64 6.17 11.27 -2.69
CA PRO A 64 7.10 11.83 -3.68
C PRO A 64 8.38 11.00 -3.82
N LEU A 65 8.90 10.45 -2.71
CA LEU A 65 10.08 9.57 -2.72
C LEU A 65 9.77 8.25 -3.46
N GLY A 66 8.58 7.69 -3.24
CA GLY A 66 8.08 6.52 -3.97
C GLY A 66 7.98 6.77 -5.47
N GLY A 67 7.52 7.94 -5.88
CA GLY A 67 7.50 8.38 -7.28
C GLY A 67 8.91 8.43 -7.88
N MET A 68 9.84 9.13 -7.23
CA MET A 68 11.24 9.21 -7.66
C MET A 68 11.92 7.83 -7.71
N ALA A 69 11.64 6.95 -6.76
CA ALA A 69 12.15 5.58 -6.76
C ALA A 69 11.62 4.80 -7.96
N GLY A 70 10.32 4.91 -8.27
CA GLY A 70 9.71 4.28 -9.44
C GLY A 70 10.23 4.78 -10.78
N ASP A 71 10.74 6.03 -10.83
CA ASP A 71 11.33 6.61 -12.04
C ASP A 71 12.81 6.23 -12.23
N ARG A 72 13.55 6.07 -11.15
CA ARG A 72 14.99 5.76 -11.17
C ARG A 72 15.32 4.27 -11.10
N LEU A 73 14.45 3.51 -10.47
CA LEU A 73 14.62 2.07 -10.26
C LEU A 73 13.61 1.27 -11.10
N SER A 74 13.79 -0.04 -11.14
CA SER A 74 12.81 -0.93 -11.77
C SER A 74 11.48 -0.88 -11.00
N ARG A 75 10.42 -0.37 -11.65
CA ARG A 75 9.07 -0.27 -11.08
C ARG A 75 8.55 -1.59 -10.53
N LYS A 76 8.89 -2.70 -11.21
CA LYS A 76 8.57 -4.05 -10.75
C LYS A 76 9.18 -4.32 -9.36
N TRP A 77 10.46 -4.03 -9.18
CA TRP A 77 11.14 -4.27 -7.90
C TRP A 77 10.65 -3.31 -6.82
N VAL A 78 10.42 -2.04 -7.14
CA VAL A 78 9.85 -1.06 -6.18
C VAL A 78 8.49 -1.53 -5.69
N THR A 79 7.60 -1.94 -6.60
CA THR A 79 6.27 -2.47 -6.24
C THR A 79 6.38 -3.73 -5.39
N THR A 80 7.23 -4.69 -5.78
CA THR A 80 7.38 -5.96 -5.05
C THR A 80 7.93 -5.75 -3.64
N ILE A 81 8.98 -4.93 -3.50
CA ILE A 81 9.59 -4.63 -2.20
C ILE A 81 8.61 -3.86 -1.32
N ALA A 82 7.88 -2.91 -1.87
CA ALA A 82 6.85 -2.16 -1.14
C ALA A 82 5.79 -3.11 -0.56
N ILE A 83 5.25 -4.04 -1.38
CA ILE A 83 4.27 -5.04 -0.94
C ILE A 83 4.82 -5.90 0.19
N LEU A 84 6.01 -6.46 0.04
CA LEU A 84 6.65 -7.29 1.06
C LEU A 84 6.88 -6.51 2.35
N PHE A 85 7.38 -5.28 2.24
CA PHE A 85 7.70 -4.44 3.39
C PHE A 85 6.44 -4.10 4.21
N TRP A 86 5.37 -3.59 3.56
CA TRP A 86 4.17 -3.28 4.32
C TRP A 86 3.48 -4.54 4.88
N SER A 87 3.51 -5.67 4.15
CA SER A 87 2.92 -6.92 4.63
C SER A 87 3.59 -7.40 5.92
N VAL A 88 4.92 -7.32 5.97
CA VAL A 88 5.69 -7.63 7.19
C VAL A 88 5.36 -6.63 8.30
N ALA A 89 5.31 -5.33 8.00
CA ALA A 89 4.96 -4.30 8.96
C ALA A 89 3.54 -4.48 9.54
N THR A 90 2.57 -4.83 8.69
CA THR A 90 1.20 -5.14 9.11
C THR A 90 1.16 -6.36 10.03
N MET A 91 1.91 -7.42 9.71
CA MET A 91 2.02 -8.59 10.57
C MET A 91 2.56 -8.21 11.97
N PHE A 92 3.61 -7.39 12.03
CA PHE A 92 4.14 -6.90 13.32
C PHE A 92 3.20 -5.93 14.03
N THR A 93 2.32 -5.23 13.32
CA THR A 93 1.26 -4.41 13.94
C THR A 93 0.35 -5.25 14.83
N GLY A 94 0.05 -6.50 14.44
CA GLY A 94 -0.75 -7.44 15.24
C GLY A 94 -0.08 -7.90 16.56
N LEU A 95 1.23 -7.70 16.69
CA LEU A 95 2.00 -8.00 17.91
C LEU A 95 2.22 -6.75 18.78
N ALA A 96 1.60 -5.63 18.44
CA ALA A 96 1.82 -4.39 19.15
C ALA A 96 1.28 -4.47 20.61
N SER A 97 2.14 -4.14 21.55
CA SER A 97 1.85 -4.14 23.00
C SER A 97 1.59 -2.72 23.56
N GLY A 98 1.58 -1.71 22.71
CA GLY A 98 1.35 -0.32 23.13
C GLY A 98 1.37 0.67 21.97
N VAL A 99 1.03 1.93 22.29
CA VAL A 99 0.88 3.02 21.31
C VAL A 99 2.15 3.28 20.50
N VAL A 100 3.31 3.24 21.12
CA VAL A 100 4.60 3.50 20.44
C VAL A 100 4.85 2.46 19.35
N MET A 101 4.64 1.18 19.67
CA MET A 101 4.80 0.10 18.69
C MET A 101 3.76 0.19 17.56
N LEU A 102 2.52 0.56 17.88
CA LEU A 102 1.48 0.83 16.87
C LEU A 102 1.89 1.97 15.93
N ILE A 103 2.41 3.08 16.48
CA ILE A 103 2.89 4.19 15.65
C ILE A 103 4.04 3.74 14.75
N LEU A 104 5.02 3.03 15.27
CA LEU A 104 6.18 2.58 14.49
C LEU A 104 5.77 1.58 13.39
N MET A 105 4.99 0.58 13.72
CA MET A 105 4.63 -0.49 12.76
C MET A 105 3.50 -0.07 11.84
N ARG A 106 2.39 0.45 12.38
CA ARG A 106 1.24 0.82 11.56
C ARG A 106 1.45 2.15 10.84
N SER A 107 1.91 3.18 11.55
CA SER A 107 1.98 4.52 10.95
C SER A 107 3.25 4.70 10.11
N VAL A 108 4.42 4.44 10.68
CA VAL A 108 5.69 4.70 9.98
C VAL A 108 6.01 3.59 8.98
N ALA A 109 6.04 2.34 9.41
CA ALA A 109 6.48 1.24 8.53
C ALA A 109 5.40 0.91 7.47
N THR A 110 4.14 0.69 7.87
CA THR A 110 3.07 0.38 6.90
C THR A 110 2.78 1.58 6.01
N GLY A 111 2.59 2.78 6.57
CA GLY A 111 2.33 4.00 5.80
C GLY A 111 3.46 4.34 4.84
N GLY A 112 4.72 4.21 5.28
CA GLY A 112 5.90 4.38 4.44
C GLY A 112 5.96 3.36 3.30
N GLY A 113 5.74 2.07 3.59
CA GLY A 113 5.73 1.02 2.57
C GLY A 113 4.64 1.20 1.52
N GLU A 114 3.42 1.50 1.94
CA GLU A 114 2.28 1.76 1.05
C GLU A 114 2.50 2.98 0.14
N ALA A 115 3.21 4.00 0.62
CA ALA A 115 3.50 5.21 -0.15
C ALA A 115 4.35 4.94 -1.39
N PHE A 116 5.20 3.92 -1.37
CA PHE A 116 5.99 3.50 -2.54
C PHE A 116 5.18 2.66 -3.53
N PHE A 117 4.17 1.94 -3.06
CA PHE A 117 3.36 1.08 -3.91
C PHE A 117 2.50 1.88 -4.89
N GLY A 118 1.77 2.88 -4.44
CA GLY A 118 0.83 3.64 -5.27
C GLY A 118 1.45 4.20 -6.56
N PRO A 119 2.46 5.09 -6.50
CA PRO A 119 3.09 5.66 -7.68
C PRO A 119 3.72 4.62 -8.60
N ALA A 120 4.42 3.62 -8.03
CA ALA A 120 5.06 2.56 -8.81
C ALA A 120 4.03 1.67 -9.52
N ASN A 121 2.93 1.33 -8.86
CA ASN A 121 1.83 0.52 -9.38
C ASN A 121 1.15 1.19 -10.60
N TYR A 122 0.71 2.45 -10.45
CA TYR A 122 0.07 3.18 -11.55
C TYR A 122 1.04 3.39 -12.72
N SER A 123 2.30 3.64 -12.43
CA SER A 123 3.33 3.81 -13.46
C SER A 123 3.61 2.49 -14.20
N LEU A 124 3.68 1.38 -13.47
CA LEU A 124 3.85 0.04 -14.05
C LEU A 124 2.66 -0.33 -14.93
N LEU A 125 1.43 -0.10 -14.45
CA LEU A 125 0.20 -0.34 -15.20
C LEU A 125 0.18 0.47 -16.51
N GLY A 126 0.59 1.75 -16.45
CA GLY A 126 0.69 2.62 -17.63
C GLY A 126 1.69 2.15 -18.67
N GLN A 127 2.78 1.49 -18.26
CA GLN A 127 3.77 0.91 -19.18
C GLN A 127 3.24 -0.28 -19.98
N TYR A 128 2.48 -1.17 -19.34
CA TYR A 128 1.93 -2.36 -20.00
C TYR A 128 0.67 -2.06 -20.82
N HIS A 129 -0.07 -0.99 -20.51
CA HIS A 129 -1.35 -0.65 -21.12
C HIS A 129 -1.29 0.69 -21.89
N THR A 130 -0.37 0.82 -22.85
CA THR A 130 -0.27 2.04 -23.70
C THR A 130 -1.58 2.32 -24.45
N ASP A 131 -2.15 1.30 -25.11
CA ASP A 131 -3.35 1.44 -25.94
C ASP A 131 -4.66 1.33 -25.16
N THR A 132 -4.63 0.74 -23.98
CA THR A 132 -5.81 0.43 -23.16
C THR A 132 -5.70 1.05 -21.77
N ARG A 133 -4.94 2.13 -21.62
CA ARG A 133 -4.58 2.75 -20.32
C ARG A 133 -5.80 3.15 -19.51
N ALA A 134 -6.74 3.88 -20.11
CA ALA A 134 -7.95 4.32 -19.41
C ALA A 134 -8.76 3.14 -18.87
N ARG A 135 -8.97 2.12 -19.72
CA ARG A 135 -9.70 0.90 -19.33
C ARG A 135 -8.99 0.14 -18.21
N ALA A 136 -7.67 -0.03 -18.31
CA ALA A 136 -6.89 -0.72 -17.30
C ALA A 136 -6.91 0.03 -15.95
N MET A 137 -6.79 1.37 -15.98
CA MET A 137 -6.88 2.21 -14.78
C MET A 137 -8.27 2.13 -14.14
N SER A 138 -9.36 2.18 -14.94
CA SER A 138 -10.73 2.04 -14.43
C SER A 138 -10.95 0.68 -13.75
N ILE A 139 -10.51 -0.42 -14.40
CA ILE A 139 -10.60 -1.75 -13.80
C ILE A 139 -9.79 -1.82 -12.50
N HIS A 140 -8.58 -1.29 -12.50
CA HIS A 140 -7.72 -1.31 -11.32
C HIS A 140 -8.35 -0.57 -10.12
N GLN A 141 -9.08 0.50 -10.37
CA GLN A 141 -9.75 1.26 -9.30
C GLN A 141 -11.01 0.61 -8.74
N THR A 142 -11.48 -0.50 -9.30
CA THR A 142 -12.63 -1.25 -8.74
C THR A 142 -12.24 -2.20 -7.60
N SER A 143 -10.98 -2.33 -7.29
CA SER A 143 -10.49 -3.13 -6.14
C SER A 143 -10.42 -2.30 -4.83
#